data_bc3206abc2b702f88f212d7dbafce181
#
_entry.id   bc3206abc2b702f88f212d7dbafce181
#
_cell.length_a   1.000
_cell.length_b   1.000
_cell.length_c   1.000
_cell.angle_alpha   90.00
_cell.angle_beta   90.00
_cell.angle_gamma   90.00
#
_symmetry.space_group_name_H-M   'P 1'
#
loop_
_entity.id
_entity.type
_entity.pdbx_description
1 polymer ?
#
loop_
_entity_poly.entity_id
_entity_poly.type
_entity_poly.pdbx_seq_one_letter_code
_entity_poly.pdbx_strand_id
1 'polypeptide(L)'
;GSEVENYRLTATEPNLVHAGIPEILVLSNMAPHNRMPPAQPDPPRRGDGGLPIQFPHRRGWHTDQSFRRPPPDISLFYAVHSAPKGQGQTLYADGIGAYENLPADLKDAVEGLEGLHIVPGSGRAEYDVRAGKTPRELESREAPQRQPVIRVHPETGTKALYLCEAGQMDWIEGPLVGMEPGIHGDGAALLYELMEHYTSDAFTYAHDWDDGDMVIYDNRSTIHSATWFDAENHDRLMWRTTVSGNPGAEYTGEAKSWLAA
;
A
#
# COMPACT_ATOMS: atom_id res chain seq x y z
N GLY A 1 4.23 -23.87 -4.94
CA GLY A 1 4.13 -23.73 -3.51
C GLY A 1 3.99 -22.27 -3.15
N SER A 2 3.02 -21.98 -2.31
CA SER A 2 2.81 -20.66 -1.76
C SER A 2 4.04 -20.26 -0.94
N GLU A 3 4.77 -19.26 -1.41
CA GLU A 3 5.95 -18.76 -0.71
C GLU A 3 5.52 -17.60 0.17
N VAL A 4 5.42 -17.85 1.47
CA VAL A 4 5.28 -16.82 2.49
C VAL A 4 6.69 -16.31 2.83
N GLU A 5 7.36 -15.68 1.87
CA GLU A 5 8.75 -15.24 2.01
C GLU A 5 8.91 -13.79 2.49
N ASN A 6 7.83 -13.16 2.95
CA ASN A 6 7.73 -11.72 2.95
C ASN A 6 8.70 -10.95 3.83
N TYR A 7 9.19 -11.57 4.92
CA TYR A 7 9.94 -10.80 5.91
C TYR A 7 11.31 -11.37 6.24
N ARG A 8 11.65 -12.54 5.75
CA ARG A 8 13.02 -13.06 5.91
C ARG A 8 14.10 -12.14 5.30
N LEU A 9 13.72 -11.36 4.29
CA LEU A 9 14.64 -10.46 3.59
C LEU A 9 14.66 -9.03 4.13
N THR A 10 13.59 -8.62 4.84
CA THR A 10 13.54 -7.32 5.53
C THR A 10 13.75 -7.47 7.03
N ALA A 11 13.87 -8.68 7.54
CA ALA A 11 14.01 -9.00 8.96
C ALA A 11 15.44 -8.79 9.49
N THR A 12 16.07 -7.69 9.11
CA THR A 12 17.10 -7.09 9.97
C THR A 12 16.47 -6.53 11.26
N GLU A 13 15.14 -6.46 11.31
CA GLU A 13 14.38 -6.00 12.47
C GLU A 13 13.49 -7.13 13.01
N PRO A 14 13.99 -7.96 13.94
CA PRO A 14 13.24 -9.08 14.54
C PRO A 14 11.95 -8.64 15.23
N ASN A 15 11.80 -7.35 15.53
CA ASN A 15 10.62 -6.77 16.16
C ASN A 15 9.42 -6.60 15.20
N LEU A 16 9.58 -6.88 13.90
CA LEU A 16 8.50 -6.77 12.93
C LEU A 16 7.75 -8.09 12.72
N VAL A 17 8.29 -9.22 13.18
CA VAL A 17 7.73 -10.54 12.88
C VAL A 17 7.36 -11.29 14.16
N HIS A 18 6.47 -12.25 14.01
CA HIS A 18 6.08 -13.14 15.10
C HIS A 18 7.26 -14.04 15.51
N ALA A 19 7.56 -14.11 16.82
CA ALA A 19 8.75 -14.77 17.34
C ALA A 19 8.87 -16.26 16.98
N GLY A 20 7.74 -16.96 16.86
CA GLY A 20 7.71 -18.38 16.51
C GLY A 20 7.36 -18.69 15.04
N ILE A 21 6.87 -17.70 14.28
CA ILE A 21 6.42 -17.85 12.90
C ILE A 21 6.85 -16.62 12.12
N PRO A 22 8.09 -16.57 11.60
CA PRO A 22 8.67 -15.39 10.96
C PRO A 22 7.96 -14.96 9.66
N GLU A 23 7.09 -15.80 9.12
CA GLU A 23 6.22 -15.48 7.99
C GLU A 23 5.06 -14.55 8.36
N ILE A 24 4.76 -14.36 9.64
CA ILE A 24 3.74 -13.46 10.14
C ILE A 24 4.37 -12.12 10.50
N LEU A 25 3.97 -11.06 9.82
CA LEU A 25 4.21 -9.68 10.22
C LEU A 25 3.31 -9.33 11.39
N VAL A 26 3.89 -8.70 12.42
CA VAL A 26 3.15 -8.19 13.57
C VAL A 26 3.02 -6.67 13.45
N LEU A 27 1.78 -6.20 13.50
CA LEU A 27 1.46 -4.77 13.51
C LEU A 27 0.82 -4.43 14.86
N SER A 28 1.60 -3.86 15.77
CA SER A 28 1.16 -3.56 17.14
C SER A 28 1.82 -2.29 17.68
N ASN A 29 1.07 -1.52 18.46
CA ASN A 29 1.63 -0.42 19.26
C ASN A 29 2.27 -0.89 20.57
N MET A 30 2.04 -2.16 20.96
CA MET A 30 2.68 -2.75 22.12
C MET A 30 4.17 -3.05 21.90
N ALA A 31 4.95 -3.04 22.97
CA ALA A 31 6.34 -3.52 22.93
C ALA A 31 6.41 -5.02 22.58
N PRO A 32 7.41 -5.47 21.83
CA PRO A 32 8.57 -4.71 21.30
C PRO A 32 8.31 -4.00 19.98
N HIS A 33 7.11 -4.09 19.42
CA HIS A 33 6.79 -3.63 18.05
C HIS A 33 6.67 -2.10 17.95
N ASN A 34 5.99 -1.47 18.92
CA ASN A 34 5.87 -0.02 19.10
C ASN A 34 5.45 0.76 17.83
N ARG A 35 4.62 0.14 16.97
CA ARG A 35 4.16 0.77 15.74
C ARG A 35 2.97 1.67 16.01
N MET A 36 3.19 2.96 15.93
CA MET A 36 2.14 3.95 16.13
C MET A 36 1.18 4.01 14.94
N PRO A 37 -0.13 4.31 15.20
CA PRO A 37 -1.11 4.53 14.15
C PRO A 37 -0.80 5.81 13.37
N PRO A 38 -1.49 6.04 12.23
CA PRO A 38 -1.52 7.34 11.57
C PRO A 38 -1.97 8.45 12.52
N ALA A 39 -1.61 9.69 12.21
CA ALA A 39 -2.08 10.84 12.98
C ALA A 39 -3.62 10.93 12.98
N GLN A 40 -4.19 11.39 14.07
CA GLN A 40 -5.61 11.68 14.15
C GLN A 40 -5.98 12.73 13.10
N PRO A 41 -6.99 12.48 12.26
CA PRO A 41 -7.47 13.50 11.34
C PRO A 41 -8.20 14.62 12.09
N ASP A 42 -8.17 15.83 11.54
CA ASP A 42 -8.88 16.99 12.06
C ASP A 42 -9.75 17.59 10.94
N PRO A 43 -11.08 17.51 11.05
CA PRO A 43 -11.86 16.82 12.07
C PRO A 43 -11.77 15.27 11.96
N PRO A 44 -11.99 14.53 13.05
CA PRO A 44 -11.84 13.07 13.06
C PRO A 44 -12.88 12.31 12.22
N ARG A 45 -13.97 12.98 11.87
CA ARG A 45 -15.01 12.49 10.95
C ARG A 45 -15.52 13.65 10.09
N ARG A 46 -15.96 13.32 8.88
CA ARG A 46 -16.67 14.29 8.01
C ARG A 46 -18.05 14.64 8.59
N GLY A 47 -18.65 15.71 8.07
CA GLY A 47 -19.99 16.15 8.50
C GLY A 47 -21.11 15.13 8.29
N ASP A 48 -20.93 14.18 7.37
CA ASP A 48 -21.83 13.04 7.11
C ASP A 48 -21.58 11.83 8.05
N GLY A 49 -20.60 11.94 8.96
CA GLY A 49 -20.17 10.86 9.86
C GLY A 49 -19.19 9.87 9.25
N GLY A 50 -18.86 9.99 7.96
CA GLY A 50 -17.90 9.15 7.29
C GLY A 50 -16.45 9.39 7.74
N LEU A 51 -15.56 8.45 7.40
CA LEU A 51 -14.14 8.61 7.65
C LEU A 51 -13.57 9.69 6.73
N PRO A 52 -12.71 10.59 7.22
CA PRO A 52 -12.08 11.58 6.39
C PRO A 52 -11.03 10.93 5.48
N ILE A 53 -11.12 11.22 4.20
CA ILE A 53 -10.06 10.92 3.25
C ILE A 53 -9.18 12.16 3.13
N GLN A 54 -7.97 12.09 3.66
CA GLN A 54 -7.05 13.24 3.74
C GLN A 54 -6.24 13.38 2.43
N PHE A 55 -6.90 13.74 1.35
CA PHE A 55 -6.25 14.08 0.08
C PHE A 55 -5.98 15.60 -0.01
N PRO A 56 -4.87 16.05 -0.61
CA PRO A 56 -3.73 15.30 -1.16
C PRO A 56 -2.67 14.91 -0.12
N HIS A 57 -2.86 15.22 1.14
CA HIS A 57 -1.86 15.00 2.19
C HIS A 57 -2.06 13.71 2.98
N ARG A 58 -3.02 12.88 2.57
CA ARG A 58 -3.19 11.56 3.16
C ARG A 58 -1.94 10.72 2.95
N ARG A 59 -1.71 9.80 3.87
CA ARG A 59 -0.57 8.89 3.82
C ARG A 59 -1.04 7.51 4.20
N GLY A 60 -0.57 6.50 3.47
CA GLY A 60 -0.80 5.14 3.84
C GLY A 60 -1.65 4.31 2.89
N TRP A 61 -2.30 4.87 1.86
CA TRP A 61 -2.94 4.06 0.83
C TRP A 61 -1.90 3.32 0.00
N HIS A 62 -1.93 2.00 0.06
CA HIS A 62 -0.95 1.16 -0.62
C HIS A 62 -1.52 -0.22 -0.92
N THR A 63 -0.90 -0.88 -1.88
CA THR A 63 -0.96 -2.33 -2.01
C THR A 63 0.29 -2.93 -1.38
N ASP A 64 0.18 -4.13 -0.82
CA ASP A 64 1.31 -4.73 -0.11
C ASP A 64 2.48 -5.01 -1.04
N GLN A 65 3.66 -4.53 -0.64
CA GLN A 65 4.95 -4.86 -1.25
C GLN A 65 5.03 -4.64 -2.76
N SER A 66 4.36 -3.61 -3.29
CA SER A 66 4.45 -3.23 -4.70
C SER A 66 5.86 -2.84 -5.15
N PHE A 67 6.75 -2.56 -4.22
CA PHE A 67 8.19 -2.37 -4.44
C PHE A 67 8.95 -3.68 -4.73
N ARG A 68 8.26 -4.80 -4.85
CA ARG A 68 8.78 -6.10 -5.28
C ARG A 68 8.22 -6.47 -6.65
N ARG A 69 9.03 -7.16 -7.44
CA ARG A 69 8.61 -7.64 -8.74
C ARG A 69 8.98 -9.12 -8.87
N PRO A 70 8.01 -10.05 -9.03
CA PRO A 70 6.56 -9.81 -8.96
C PRO A 70 6.07 -9.48 -7.53
N PRO A 71 5.02 -8.64 -7.39
CA PRO A 71 4.42 -8.35 -6.08
C PRO A 71 3.57 -9.53 -5.59
N PRO A 72 3.22 -9.60 -4.28
CA PRO A 72 2.35 -10.64 -3.76
C PRO A 72 0.92 -10.52 -4.30
N ASP A 73 0.22 -11.66 -4.33
CA ASP A 73 -1.12 -11.75 -4.91
C ASP A 73 -2.23 -11.51 -3.89
N ILE A 74 -2.12 -12.14 -2.73
CA ILE A 74 -3.17 -12.14 -1.71
C ILE A 74 -2.55 -11.79 -0.37
N SER A 75 -3.26 -11.02 0.43
CA SER A 75 -2.92 -10.74 1.82
C SER A 75 -4.00 -11.28 2.76
N LEU A 76 -3.56 -11.81 3.89
CA LEU A 76 -4.40 -12.23 5.00
C LEU A 76 -4.08 -11.34 6.18
N PHE A 77 -5.10 -10.70 6.75
CA PHE A 77 -4.95 -9.80 7.87
C PHE A 77 -5.90 -10.21 8.99
N TYR A 78 -5.36 -10.48 10.18
CA TYR A 78 -6.06 -11.07 11.31
C TYR A 78 -5.95 -10.17 12.54
N ALA A 79 -7.06 -9.94 13.22
CA ALA A 79 -7.12 -9.20 14.47
C ALA A 79 -6.95 -10.15 15.65
N VAL A 80 -5.80 -10.08 16.32
CA VAL A 80 -5.58 -10.76 17.60
C VAL A 80 -6.20 -9.94 18.73
N HIS A 81 -5.99 -8.63 18.68
CA HIS A 81 -6.58 -7.64 19.57
C HIS A 81 -6.85 -6.37 18.79
N SER A 82 -8.12 -6.01 18.67
CA SER A 82 -8.57 -4.83 17.91
C SER A 82 -8.59 -3.57 18.78
N ALA A 83 -8.49 -2.41 18.14
CA ALA A 83 -8.81 -1.14 18.78
C ALA A 83 -10.33 -1.05 19.04
N PRO A 84 -10.79 -0.11 19.91
CA PRO A 84 -12.22 0.12 20.11
C PRO A 84 -12.96 0.42 18.80
N LYS A 85 -14.24 0.04 18.74
CA LYS A 85 -15.10 0.28 17.57
C LYS A 85 -15.06 1.74 17.09
N GLY A 86 -14.99 1.90 15.78
CA GLY A 86 -14.87 3.20 15.13
C GLY A 86 -13.44 3.76 15.12
N GLN A 87 -12.47 3.01 15.61
CA GLN A 87 -11.05 3.38 15.61
C GLN A 87 -10.20 2.23 15.05
N GLY A 88 -9.02 2.55 14.51
CA GLY A 88 -8.09 1.55 14.00
C GLY A 88 -8.65 0.68 12.87
N GLN A 89 -9.64 1.21 12.15
CA GLN A 89 -10.25 0.55 11.00
C GLN A 89 -9.21 0.38 9.89
N THR A 90 -9.46 -0.56 8.99
CA THR A 90 -8.74 -0.63 7.74
C THR A 90 -9.67 -0.26 6.60
N LEU A 91 -9.27 0.72 5.81
CA LEU A 91 -9.95 1.12 4.59
C LEU A 91 -9.42 0.27 3.45
N TYR A 92 -10.30 -0.26 2.61
CA TYR A 92 -9.98 -0.98 1.39
C TYR A 92 -10.62 -0.26 0.21
N ALA A 93 -9.89 -0.06 -0.89
CA ALA A 93 -10.45 0.52 -2.10
C ALA A 93 -10.39 -0.48 -3.25
N ASP A 94 -11.50 -0.55 -4.02
CA ASP A 94 -11.69 -1.45 -5.15
C ASP A 94 -11.07 -0.88 -6.43
N GLY A 95 -9.94 -1.43 -6.84
CA GLY A 95 -9.25 -0.99 -8.05
C GLY A 95 -9.94 -1.39 -9.35
N ILE A 96 -10.76 -2.45 -9.34
CA ILE A 96 -11.54 -2.86 -10.51
C ILE A 96 -12.66 -1.85 -10.73
N GLY A 97 -13.48 -1.60 -9.71
CA GLY A 97 -14.56 -0.62 -9.79
C GLY A 97 -14.04 0.79 -10.10
N ALA A 98 -12.92 1.18 -9.52
CA ALA A 98 -12.29 2.46 -9.81
C ALA A 98 -11.84 2.57 -11.28
N TYR A 99 -11.22 1.52 -11.85
CA TYR A 99 -10.85 1.52 -13.26
C TYR A 99 -12.05 1.53 -14.21
N GLU A 100 -13.07 0.73 -13.92
CA GLU A 100 -14.27 0.65 -14.76
C GLU A 100 -14.98 2.01 -14.87
N ASN A 101 -14.99 2.77 -13.76
CA ASN A 101 -15.63 4.08 -13.68
C ASN A 101 -14.68 5.26 -13.88
N LEU A 102 -13.43 5.01 -14.26
CA LEU A 102 -12.48 6.08 -14.55
C LEU A 102 -12.96 6.90 -15.74
N PRO A 103 -12.92 8.26 -15.70
CA PRO A 103 -13.18 9.12 -16.84
C PRO A 103 -12.36 8.73 -18.08
N ALA A 104 -12.93 8.94 -19.27
CA ALA A 104 -12.31 8.47 -20.52
C ALA A 104 -10.93 9.08 -20.76
N ASP A 105 -10.77 10.36 -20.48
CA ASP A 105 -9.50 11.08 -20.58
C ASP A 105 -8.43 10.54 -19.64
N LEU A 106 -8.81 10.17 -18.42
CA LEU A 106 -7.90 9.50 -17.48
C LEU A 106 -7.59 8.06 -17.92
N LYS A 107 -8.55 7.32 -18.49
CA LYS A 107 -8.29 6.00 -19.08
C LYS A 107 -7.24 6.08 -20.18
N ASP A 108 -7.37 7.06 -21.07
CA ASP A 108 -6.41 7.28 -22.15
C ASP A 108 -5.03 7.69 -21.60
N ALA A 109 -5.00 8.52 -20.57
CA ALA A 109 -3.76 8.98 -19.94
C ALA A 109 -2.97 7.86 -19.24
N VAL A 110 -3.65 6.83 -18.74
CA VAL A 110 -2.99 5.71 -18.01
C VAL A 110 -2.72 4.48 -18.85
N GLU A 111 -3.16 4.45 -20.10
CA GLU A 111 -2.95 3.31 -21.03
C GLU A 111 -1.46 3.08 -21.25
N GLY A 112 -0.96 1.91 -20.87
CA GLY A 112 0.46 1.55 -20.99
C GLY A 112 1.40 2.28 -20.03
N LEU A 113 0.88 3.10 -19.09
CA LEU A 113 1.70 3.82 -18.11
C LEU A 113 2.18 2.89 -17.01
N GLU A 114 3.40 3.15 -16.51
CA GLU A 114 3.99 2.46 -15.38
C GLU A 114 4.19 3.40 -14.19
N GLY A 115 3.89 2.91 -12.99
CA GLY A 115 4.26 3.55 -11.73
C GLY A 115 5.65 3.09 -11.27
N LEU A 116 6.39 3.96 -10.61
CA LEU A 116 7.68 3.64 -10.01
C LEU A 116 7.53 3.46 -8.50
N HIS A 117 7.69 2.23 -8.03
CA HIS A 117 7.45 1.85 -6.63
C HIS A 117 8.74 1.64 -5.88
N ILE A 118 8.81 2.16 -4.65
CA ILE A 118 9.99 2.16 -3.80
C ILE A 118 9.76 1.42 -2.48
N VAL A 119 10.85 0.93 -1.91
CA VAL A 119 10.84 0.40 -0.54
C VAL A 119 10.59 1.52 0.47
N PRO A 120 9.67 1.35 1.44
CA PRO A 120 9.45 2.33 2.50
C PRO A 120 10.73 2.62 3.30
N GLY A 121 10.88 3.87 3.76
CA GLY A 121 12.06 4.30 4.54
C GLY A 121 13.31 4.59 3.73
N SER A 122 13.22 4.61 2.41
CA SER A 122 14.33 4.96 1.50
C SER A 122 14.68 6.46 1.46
N GLY A 123 13.81 7.33 2.00
CA GLY A 123 13.95 8.79 1.87
C GLY A 123 13.46 9.33 0.53
N ARG A 124 12.82 8.50 -0.30
CA ARG A 124 12.34 8.85 -1.64
C ARG A 124 10.83 9.09 -1.70
N ALA A 125 10.13 8.89 -0.57
CA ALA A 125 8.69 9.11 -0.45
C ALA A 125 8.34 10.61 -0.50
N GLU A 126 7.12 10.96 -0.88
CA GLU A 126 6.67 12.35 -1.00
C GLU A 126 7.00 13.20 0.23
N TYR A 127 6.64 12.70 1.41
CA TYR A 127 6.85 13.42 2.66
C TYR A 127 8.34 13.61 3.01
N ASP A 128 9.21 12.70 2.57
CA ASP A 128 10.66 12.83 2.75
C ASP A 128 11.22 13.90 1.81
N VAL A 129 10.77 13.88 0.54
CA VAL A 129 11.16 14.89 -0.46
C VAL A 129 10.67 16.29 -0.05
N ARG A 130 9.42 16.42 0.40
CA ARG A 130 8.89 17.69 0.92
C ARG A 130 9.63 18.20 2.15
N ALA A 131 10.11 17.30 2.99
CA ALA A 131 10.92 17.62 4.16
C ALA A 131 12.40 17.91 3.84
N GLY A 132 12.81 17.82 2.57
CA GLY A 132 14.19 18.04 2.14
C GLY A 132 15.16 16.96 2.65
N LYS A 133 14.68 15.77 2.96
CA LYS A 133 15.54 14.67 3.41
C LYS A 133 16.40 14.16 2.25
N THR A 134 17.63 13.82 2.55
CA THR A 134 18.52 13.14 1.61
C THR A 134 18.13 11.65 1.55
N PRO A 135 17.85 11.10 0.36
CA PRO A 135 17.65 9.67 0.20
C PRO A 135 18.87 8.87 0.65
N ARG A 136 18.66 7.73 1.29
CA ARG A 136 19.75 6.80 1.56
C ARG A 136 20.18 6.06 0.29
N GLU A 137 21.37 5.50 0.29
CA GLU A 137 21.80 4.55 -0.73
C GLU A 137 20.91 3.29 -0.67
N LEU A 138 20.53 2.79 -1.84
CA LEU A 138 19.70 1.60 -1.98
C LEU A 138 20.59 0.39 -2.30
N GLU A 139 20.27 -0.75 -1.70
CA GLU A 139 20.85 -2.03 -2.12
C GLU A 139 20.25 -2.45 -3.47
N SER A 140 20.91 -3.32 -4.24
CA SER A 140 20.41 -3.78 -5.55
C SER A 140 18.99 -4.34 -5.47
N ARG A 141 18.67 -5.07 -4.40
CA ARG A 141 17.33 -5.64 -4.13
C ARG A 141 16.27 -4.61 -3.74
N GLU A 142 16.66 -3.38 -3.46
CA GLU A 142 15.78 -2.26 -3.10
C GLU A 142 15.59 -1.27 -4.26
N ALA A 143 16.16 -1.57 -5.41
CA ALA A 143 16.00 -0.73 -6.60
C ALA A 143 14.52 -0.48 -6.89
N PRO A 144 14.13 0.76 -7.26
CA PRO A 144 12.75 1.08 -7.59
C PRO A 144 12.19 0.14 -8.64
N GLN A 145 10.97 -0.35 -8.44
CA GLN A 145 10.32 -1.31 -9.32
C GLN A 145 9.23 -0.65 -10.15
N ARG A 146 9.24 -0.92 -11.46
CA ARG A 146 8.17 -0.50 -12.35
C ARG A 146 7.00 -1.47 -12.24
N GLN A 147 5.79 -0.94 -12.10
CA GLN A 147 4.55 -1.71 -12.08
C GLN A 147 3.55 -1.07 -13.05
N PRO A 148 2.73 -1.86 -13.77
CA PRO A 148 1.71 -1.28 -14.63
C PRO A 148 0.70 -0.49 -13.79
N VAL A 149 0.31 0.71 -14.24
CA VAL A 149 -0.76 1.48 -13.60
C VAL A 149 -2.11 0.75 -13.75
N ILE A 150 -2.30 0.06 -14.86
CA ILE A 150 -3.44 -0.83 -15.11
C ILE A 150 -2.96 -2.27 -15.08
N ARG A 151 -3.31 -2.99 -14.03
CA ARG A 151 -2.98 -4.40 -13.87
C ARG A 151 -4.14 -5.28 -14.35
N VAL A 152 -3.81 -6.32 -15.13
CA VAL A 152 -4.78 -7.33 -15.55
C VAL A 152 -4.79 -8.48 -14.55
N HIS A 153 -5.94 -8.75 -13.96
CA HIS A 153 -6.07 -9.84 -12.99
C HIS A 153 -5.91 -11.20 -13.69
N PRO A 154 -4.95 -12.06 -13.29
CA PRO A 154 -4.57 -13.26 -14.04
C PRO A 154 -5.66 -14.34 -14.11
N GLU A 155 -6.58 -14.37 -13.16
CA GLU A 155 -7.64 -15.38 -13.10
C GLU A 155 -8.94 -14.92 -13.78
N THR A 156 -9.25 -13.63 -13.68
CA THR A 156 -10.53 -13.09 -14.18
C THR A 156 -10.40 -12.29 -15.48
N GLY A 157 -9.20 -11.82 -15.81
CA GLY A 157 -8.95 -10.93 -16.94
C GLY A 157 -9.46 -9.50 -16.73
N THR A 158 -10.00 -9.17 -15.55
CA THR A 158 -10.45 -7.82 -15.24
C THR A 158 -9.26 -6.88 -15.07
N LYS A 159 -9.43 -5.61 -15.47
CA LYS A 159 -8.45 -4.56 -15.28
C LYS A 159 -8.71 -3.84 -13.95
N ALA A 160 -7.64 -3.48 -13.24
CA ALA A 160 -7.70 -2.72 -12.00
C ALA A 160 -6.66 -1.61 -12.01
N LEU A 161 -6.96 -0.49 -11.34
CA LEU A 161 -5.92 0.48 -10.99
C LEU A 161 -4.95 -0.14 -9.99
N TYR A 162 -3.65 -0.04 -10.27
CA TYR A 162 -2.59 -0.58 -9.43
C TYR A 162 -1.58 0.52 -9.09
N LEU A 163 -1.89 1.26 -8.04
CA LEU A 163 -1.14 2.43 -7.60
C LEU A 163 -0.99 2.43 -6.09
N CYS A 164 -0.03 3.18 -5.61
CA CYS A 164 0.10 3.57 -4.21
C CYS A 164 0.14 5.09 -4.12
N GLU A 165 0.09 5.61 -2.90
CA GLU A 165 0.35 7.03 -2.70
C GLU A 165 1.76 7.29 -2.12
N ALA A 166 1.90 8.41 -1.49
CA ALA A 166 3.12 9.05 -1.02
C ALA A 166 4.21 8.15 -0.41
N GLY A 167 3.84 7.05 0.25
CA GLY A 167 4.79 6.22 1.01
C GLY A 167 5.52 5.17 0.18
N GLN A 168 4.98 4.77 -0.96
CA GLN A 168 5.51 3.68 -1.79
C GLN A 168 5.73 4.05 -3.25
N MET A 169 5.54 5.31 -3.63
CA MET A 169 5.89 5.82 -4.96
C MET A 169 7.19 6.61 -4.90
N ASP A 170 7.96 6.58 -5.98
CA ASP A 170 9.24 7.31 -6.09
C ASP A 170 9.00 8.77 -6.45
N TRP A 171 9.35 9.66 -5.54
CA TRP A 171 9.21 11.10 -5.75
C TRP A 171 10.51 11.80 -6.12
N ILE A 172 11.60 11.04 -6.30
CA ILE A 172 12.88 11.56 -6.81
C ILE A 172 12.92 11.45 -8.33
N GLU A 173 12.68 10.25 -8.86
CA GLU A 173 12.62 10.01 -10.31
C GLU A 173 11.24 10.31 -10.91
N GLY A 174 10.24 10.50 -10.05
CA GLY A 174 8.85 10.73 -10.39
C GLY A 174 8.00 9.48 -10.18
N PRO A 175 6.75 9.65 -9.69
CA PRO A 175 5.88 8.52 -9.35
C PRO A 175 5.37 7.76 -10.59
N LEU A 176 5.38 8.40 -11.75
CA LEU A 176 4.94 7.82 -13.03
C LEU A 176 6.09 7.91 -14.05
N VAL A 177 6.41 6.79 -14.66
CA VAL A 177 7.55 6.64 -15.55
C VAL A 177 7.38 7.46 -16.83
N GLY A 178 8.40 8.24 -17.17
CA GLY A 178 8.41 9.05 -18.40
C GLY A 178 7.69 10.38 -18.30
N MET A 179 7.11 10.70 -17.13
CA MET A 179 6.51 12.01 -16.86
C MET A 179 7.50 12.91 -16.08
N GLU A 180 7.19 14.22 -16.04
CA GLU A 180 8.01 15.16 -15.30
C GLU A 180 8.12 14.76 -13.82
N PRO A 181 9.35 14.62 -13.28
CA PRO A 181 9.56 14.16 -11.93
C PRO A 181 9.27 15.24 -10.87
N GLY A 182 9.27 14.79 -9.60
CA GLY A 182 9.16 15.67 -8.44
C GLY A 182 7.71 15.95 -8.04
N ILE A 183 7.58 16.63 -6.90
CA ILE A 183 6.28 16.87 -6.22
C ILE A 183 5.35 17.87 -6.92
N HIS A 184 5.84 18.54 -7.94
CA HIS A 184 5.11 19.52 -8.76
C HIS A 184 5.07 19.16 -10.24
N GLY A 185 5.63 17.99 -10.63
CA GLY A 185 5.63 17.53 -12.01
C GLY A 185 4.28 16.95 -12.44
N ASP A 186 4.13 16.75 -13.74
CA ASP A 186 2.90 16.20 -14.33
C ASP A 186 2.57 14.81 -13.78
N GLY A 187 3.59 14.00 -13.49
CA GLY A 187 3.42 12.69 -12.87
C GLY A 187 2.79 12.75 -11.48
N ALA A 188 3.15 13.76 -10.69
CA ALA A 188 2.55 14.00 -9.38
C ALA A 188 1.08 14.44 -9.52
N ALA A 189 0.80 15.37 -10.44
CA ALA A 189 -0.56 15.87 -10.68
C ALA A 189 -1.50 14.74 -11.09
N LEU A 190 -1.09 13.91 -12.04
CA LEU A 190 -1.88 12.76 -12.50
C LEU A 190 -2.06 11.71 -11.38
N LEU A 191 -1.00 11.41 -10.60
CA LEU A 191 -1.13 10.47 -9.49
C LEU A 191 -2.15 10.96 -8.46
N TYR A 192 -2.14 12.25 -8.12
CA TYR A 192 -3.12 12.81 -7.17
C TYR A 192 -4.55 12.68 -7.68
N GLU A 193 -4.79 12.97 -8.95
CA GLU A 193 -6.11 12.87 -9.56
C GLU A 193 -6.62 11.42 -9.56
N LEU A 194 -5.77 10.48 -9.96
CA LEU A 194 -6.08 9.05 -9.94
C LEU A 194 -6.37 8.55 -8.52
N MET A 195 -5.58 8.97 -7.53
CA MET A 195 -5.77 8.55 -6.15
C MET A 195 -7.02 9.17 -5.52
N GLU A 196 -7.39 10.40 -5.87
CA GLU A 196 -8.64 11.02 -5.43
C GLU A 196 -9.85 10.24 -5.94
N HIS A 197 -9.84 9.87 -7.22
CA HIS A 197 -10.87 9.00 -7.80
C HIS A 197 -10.88 7.62 -7.13
N TYR A 198 -9.75 6.94 -7.07
CA TYR A 198 -9.61 5.57 -6.59
C TYR A 198 -10.06 5.40 -5.14
N THR A 199 -9.78 6.36 -4.30
CA THR A 199 -10.06 6.30 -2.86
C THR A 199 -11.29 7.11 -2.47
N SER A 200 -12.14 7.44 -3.43
CA SER A 200 -13.46 8.05 -3.17
C SER A 200 -14.38 7.07 -2.43
N ASP A 201 -15.41 7.59 -1.79
CA ASP A 201 -16.39 6.77 -1.05
C ASP A 201 -17.10 5.75 -1.92
N ALA A 202 -17.18 5.99 -3.24
CA ALA A 202 -17.81 5.07 -4.18
C ALA A 202 -17.10 3.72 -4.27
N PHE A 203 -15.79 3.69 -3.98
CA PHE A 203 -14.94 2.50 -4.12
C PHE A 203 -14.31 2.07 -2.79
N THR A 204 -14.57 2.77 -1.69
CA THR A 204 -13.93 2.52 -0.39
C THR A 204 -14.87 1.81 0.57
N TYR A 205 -14.38 0.71 1.15
CA TYR A 205 -14.98 -0.02 2.25
C TYR A 205 -14.16 0.15 3.53
N ALA A 206 -14.79 0.45 4.65
CA ALA A 206 -14.15 0.54 5.96
C ALA A 206 -14.47 -0.70 6.80
N HIS A 207 -13.45 -1.48 7.14
CA HIS A 207 -13.59 -2.63 8.04
C HIS A 207 -13.33 -2.19 9.49
N ASP A 208 -14.34 -2.37 10.32
CA ASP A 208 -14.29 -2.07 11.76
C ASP A 208 -14.07 -3.36 12.54
N TRP A 209 -12.88 -3.57 13.03
CA TRP A 209 -12.36 -4.84 13.53
C TRP A 209 -13.02 -5.30 14.83
N ASP A 210 -13.30 -6.60 14.93
CA ASP A 210 -13.48 -7.35 16.17
C ASP A 210 -12.29 -8.30 16.39
N ASP A 211 -12.02 -8.65 17.66
CA ASP A 211 -11.03 -9.68 17.97
C ASP A 211 -11.43 -11.01 17.30
N GLY A 212 -10.50 -11.61 16.57
CA GLY A 212 -10.73 -12.83 15.80
C GLY A 212 -11.15 -12.62 14.35
N ASP A 213 -11.42 -11.40 13.92
CA ASP A 213 -11.71 -11.13 12.51
C ASP A 213 -10.51 -11.44 11.62
N MET A 214 -10.80 -12.03 10.45
CA MET A 214 -9.82 -12.22 9.39
C MET A 214 -10.35 -11.62 8.09
N VAL A 215 -9.61 -10.70 7.50
CA VAL A 215 -9.87 -10.18 6.16
C VAL A 215 -8.83 -10.75 5.20
N ILE A 216 -9.33 -11.35 4.11
CA ILE A 216 -8.51 -11.84 2.99
C ILE A 216 -8.82 -10.94 1.81
N TYR A 217 -7.79 -10.32 1.24
CA TYR A 217 -7.96 -9.40 0.12
C TYR A 217 -6.98 -9.67 -1.01
N ASP A 218 -7.47 -9.45 -2.24
CA ASP A 218 -6.65 -9.59 -3.44
C ASP A 218 -5.80 -8.33 -3.61
N ASN A 219 -4.51 -8.50 -3.36
CA ASN A 219 -3.53 -7.44 -3.42
C ASN A 219 -3.24 -6.97 -4.86
N ARG A 220 -3.72 -7.71 -5.87
CA ARG A 220 -3.58 -7.38 -7.30
C ARG A 220 -4.57 -6.33 -7.77
N SER A 221 -5.67 -6.15 -7.03
CA SER A 221 -6.80 -5.30 -7.42
C SER A 221 -7.31 -4.38 -6.30
N THR A 222 -6.67 -4.38 -5.13
CA THR A 222 -7.07 -3.52 -4.01
C THR A 222 -5.89 -2.77 -3.43
N ILE A 223 -6.17 -1.57 -2.93
CA ILE A 223 -5.28 -0.85 -2.02
C ILE A 223 -5.96 -0.69 -0.66
N HIS A 224 -5.17 -0.46 0.36
CA HIS A 224 -5.70 -0.29 1.71
C HIS A 224 -4.93 0.77 2.50
N SER A 225 -5.57 1.25 3.57
CA SER A 225 -4.99 2.22 4.48
C SER A 225 -5.50 1.99 5.90
N ALA A 226 -4.64 2.18 6.89
CA ALA A 226 -5.03 2.16 8.29
C ALA A 226 -5.59 3.52 8.71
N THR A 227 -6.56 3.52 9.64
CA THR A 227 -7.02 4.73 10.30
C THR A 227 -6.38 4.89 11.67
N TRP A 228 -6.53 6.08 12.23
CA TRP A 228 -6.09 6.41 13.58
C TRP A 228 -6.86 5.59 14.64
N PHE A 229 -6.20 5.33 15.76
CA PHE A 229 -6.81 4.92 17.02
C PHE A 229 -6.03 5.54 18.19
N ASP A 230 -6.66 5.65 19.33
CA ASP A 230 -6.05 6.17 20.57
C ASP A 230 -5.05 5.15 21.17
N ALA A 231 -3.83 5.18 20.66
CA ALA A 231 -2.76 4.26 21.04
C ALA A 231 -2.16 4.56 22.42
N GLU A 232 -2.52 5.68 23.03
CA GLU A 232 -2.10 5.98 24.41
C GLU A 232 -2.92 5.20 25.44
N ASN A 233 -4.20 4.96 25.13
CA ASN A 233 -5.15 4.31 26.02
C ASN A 233 -5.56 2.91 25.60
N HIS A 234 -5.25 2.50 24.36
CA HIS A 234 -5.67 1.21 23.80
C HIS A 234 -4.54 0.49 23.10
N ASP A 235 -4.45 -0.80 23.35
CA ASP A 235 -3.56 -1.70 22.63
C ASP A 235 -4.22 -2.20 21.34
N ARG A 236 -3.41 -2.49 20.31
CA ARG A 236 -3.82 -3.14 19.08
C ARG A 236 -2.75 -4.13 18.63
N LEU A 237 -3.18 -5.35 18.31
CA LEU A 237 -2.31 -6.42 17.83
C LEU A 237 -2.93 -7.06 16.58
N MET A 238 -2.28 -6.93 15.47
CA MET A 238 -2.70 -7.51 14.19
C MET A 238 -1.59 -8.39 13.62
N TRP A 239 -1.97 -9.45 12.97
CA TRP A 239 -1.08 -10.32 12.23
C TRP A 239 -1.37 -10.21 10.73
N ARG A 240 -0.32 -10.17 9.93
CA ARG A 240 -0.46 -10.15 8.47
C ARG A 240 0.51 -11.13 7.83
N THR A 241 0.03 -11.84 6.82
CA THR A 241 0.88 -12.59 5.90
C THR A 241 0.43 -12.33 4.46
N THR A 242 1.33 -12.47 3.53
CA THR A 242 1.04 -12.33 2.10
C THR A 242 1.43 -13.60 1.36
N VAL A 243 0.71 -13.92 0.30
CA VAL A 243 0.88 -15.12 -0.51
C VAL A 243 1.13 -14.70 -1.95
N SER A 244 2.13 -15.28 -2.57
CA SER A 244 2.34 -15.20 -4.02
C SER A 244 1.97 -16.52 -4.66
N GLY A 245 1.38 -16.50 -5.83
CA GLY A 245 0.92 -17.69 -6.52
C GLY A 245 0.84 -17.53 -8.03
N ASN A 246 -0.04 -16.67 -8.51
CA ASN A 246 -0.20 -16.37 -9.93
C ASN A 246 -0.10 -14.87 -10.20
N PRO A 247 1.11 -14.35 -10.43
CA PRO A 247 1.30 -12.91 -10.62
C PRO A 247 0.75 -12.38 -11.96
N GLY A 248 0.49 -13.26 -12.93
CA GLY A 248 0.00 -12.92 -14.27
C GLY A 248 1.08 -12.89 -15.35
N ALA A 249 0.64 -12.64 -16.57
CA ALA A 249 1.51 -12.64 -17.75
C ALA A 249 2.55 -11.50 -17.71
N GLU A 250 2.24 -10.39 -17.04
CA GLU A 250 3.13 -9.23 -16.92
C GLU A 250 4.49 -9.55 -16.27
N TYR A 251 4.54 -10.62 -15.47
CA TYR A 251 5.74 -11.01 -14.73
C TYR A 251 6.29 -12.39 -15.13
N THR A 252 5.83 -12.92 -16.26
CA THR A 252 6.20 -14.27 -16.70
C THR A 252 7.71 -14.35 -16.96
N GLY A 253 8.37 -15.28 -16.28
CA GLY A 253 9.80 -15.54 -16.44
C GLY A 253 10.73 -14.54 -15.74
N GLU A 254 10.19 -13.58 -15.02
CA GLU A 254 11.01 -12.64 -14.27
C GLU A 254 11.65 -13.27 -13.03
N ALA A 255 12.90 -12.92 -12.77
CA ALA A 255 13.55 -13.22 -11.50
C ALA A 255 12.93 -12.34 -10.39
N LYS A 256 12.85 -12.89 -9.18
CA LYS A 256 12.35 -12.13 -8.02
C LYS A 256 13.30 -10.97 -7.70
N SER A 257 12.83 -9.73 -7.79
CA SER A 257 13.66 -8.53 -7.62
C SER A 257 14.35 -8.46 -6.26
N TRP A 258 13.73 -8.99 -5.21
CA TRP A 258 14.29 -8.99 -3.86
C TRP A 258 15.37 -10.06 -3.62
N LEU A 259 15.63 -10.93 -4.59
CA LEU A 259 16.73 -11.88 -4.57
C LEU A 259 17.95 -11.36 -5.34
N ALA A 260 17.89 -10.15 -5.90
CA ALA A 260 19.03 -9.53 -6.56
C ALA A 260 20.19 -9.31 -5.56
N ALA A 261 21.38 -9.72 -5.97
CA ALA A 261 22.60 -9.62 -5.16
C ALA A 261 23.13 -8.19 -5.13
#